data_81eccff9ca8477476c40a0713e4e5712
#
_entry.id   81eccff9ca8477476c40a0713e4e5712
#
_cell.length_a   1.000
_cell.length_b   1.000
_cell.length_c   1.000
_cell.angle_alpha   90.00
_cell.angle_beta   90.00
_cell.angle_gamma   90.00
#
_symmetry.space_group_name_H-M   'P 1'
#
loop_
_entity.id
_entity.type
_entity.pdbx_description
1 polymer ?
#
loop_
_entity_poly.entity_id
_entity_poly.type
_entity_poly.pdbx_seq_one_letter_code
_entity_poly.pdbx_strand_id
1 'polypeptide(L)'
;MKLKLSGIQVNCIIGERPDERVREQELCVDVELEISDRAAETDELGDTVDYAALSERIRAALVAAKCKMIERAARLVADCLPAGSARVTVTKSGAIPHLKSASVTFERERKR
;
A
#
# COMPACT_ATOMS: atom_id res chain seq x y z
N MET A 1 -9.75 15.02 -7.86
CA MET A 1 -10.24 14.51 -6.56
C MET A 1 -9.26 13.50 -6.01
N LYS A 2 -9.05 13.48 -4.72
CA LYS A 2 -8.13 12.52 -4.09
C LYS A 2 -8.88 11.43 -3.36
N LEU A 3 -8.46 10.19 -3.58
CA LEU A 3 -8.93 9.04 -2.82
C LEU A 3 -7.85 8.63 -1.83
N LYS A 4 -8.24 8.48 -0.57
CA LYS A 4 -7.32 7.99 0.48
C LYS A 4 -7.84 6.67 1.02
N LEU A 5 -6.97 5.67 1.06
CA LEU A 5 -7.24 4.41 1.73
C LEU A 5 -6.30 4.35 2.93
N SER A 6 -6.86 4.42 4.11
CA SER A 6 -6.08 4.53 5.35
C SER A 6 -6.15 3.23 6.13
N GLY A 7 -4.98 2.74 6.56
CA GLY A 7 -4.93 1.61 7.46
C GLY A 7 -5.25 0.25 6.85
N ILE A 8 -4.82 0.00 5.61
CA ILE A 8 -4.92 -1.35 5.04
C ILE A 8 -3.97 -2.25 5.82
N GLN A 9 -4.51 -3.21 6.54
CA GLN A 9 -3.70 -4.15 7.33
C GLN A 9 -3.39 -5.39 6.51
N VAL A 10 -2.10 -5.77 6.50
CA VAL A 10 -1.64 -6.93 5.75
C VAL A 10 -0.73 -7.76 6.66
N ASN A 11 -1.12 -9.01 6.90
CA ASN A 11 -0.26 -9.96 7.60
C ASN A 11 0.55 -10.71 6.55
N CYS A 12 1.86 -10.53 6.57
CA CYS A 12 2.74 -11.11 5.55
C CYS A 12 4.16 -11.31 6.10
N ILE A 13 4.94 -12.09 5.36
CA ILE A 13 6.37 -12.22 5.63
C ILE A 13 7.03 -10.92 5.16
N ILE A 14 7.72 -10.25 6.07
CA ILE A 14 8.42 -8.99 5.79
C ILE A 14 9.63 -8.89 6.72
N GLY A 15 10.79 -8.57 6.17
CA GLY A 15 12.02 -8.41 6.92
C GLY A 15 13.13 -9.30 6.40
N GLU A 16 14.37 -8.97 6.78
CA GLU A 16 15.56 -9.62 6.28
C GLU A 16 16.11 -10.69 7.23
N ARG A 17 15.88 -10.55 8.54
CA ARG A 17 16.45 -11.47 9.52
C ARG A 17 15.84 -12.87 9.37
N PRO A 18 16.61 -13.92 9.67
CA PRO A 18 16.10 -15.29 9.56
C PRO A 18 14.81 -15.54 10.32
N ASP A 19 14.66 -14.98 11.52
CA ASP A 19 13.44 -15.12 12.31
C ASP A 19 12.24 -14.43 11.66
N GLU A 20 12.49 -13.34 10.91
CA GLU A 20 11.43 -12.62 10.18
C GLU A 20 10.99 -13.38 8.93
N ARG A 21 11.84 -14.23 8.35
CA ARG A 21 11.52 -14.95 7.13
C ARG A 21 10.56 -16.13 7.36
N VAL A 22 10.32 -16.49 8.60
CA VAL A 22 9.51 -17.68 8.95
C VAL A 22 8.23 -17.35 9.71
N ARG A 23 7.94 -16.06 9.95
CA ARG A 23 6.71 -15.67 10.62
C ARG A 23 6.09 -14.45 9.97
N GLU A 24 4.78 -14.39 9.99
CA GLU A 24 4.06 -13.22 9.49
C GLU A 24 4.15 -12.07 10.49
N GLN A 25 4.20 -10.88 9.95
CA GLN A 25 4.12 -9.64 10.70
C GLN A 25 3.07 -8.74 10.06
N GLU A 26 2.57 -7.77 10.83
CA GLU A 26 1.57 -6.83 10.33
C GLU A 26 2.24 -5.62 9.68
N LEU A 27 1.84 -5.35 8.44
CA LEU A 27 2.11 -4.09 7.77
C LEU A 27 0.84 -3.26 7.73
N CYS A 28 0.99 -1.96 7.87
CA CYS A 28 -0.07 -1.00 7.66
C CYS A 28 0.25 -0.22 6.39
N VAL A 29 -0.70 -0.16 5.46
CA VAL A 29 -0.51 0.51 4.18
C VAL A 29 -1.52 1.63 4.05
N ASP A 30 -1.02 2.83 3.75
CA ASP A 30 -1.85 4.00 3.46
C ASP A 30 -1.59 4.41 2.01
N VAL A 31 -2.66 4.67 1.28
CA VAL A 31 -2.60 5.03 -0.13
C VAL A 31 -3.39 6.30 -0.37
N GLU A 32 -2.81 7.20 -1.14
CA GLU A 32 -3.48 8.40 -1.63
C GLU A 32 -3.25 8.49 -3.13
N LEU A 33 -4.32 8.63 -3.90
CA LEU A 33 -4.21 8.73 -5.35
C LEU A 33 -5.20 9.74 -5.92
N GLU A 34 -4.81 10.32 -7.06
CA GLU A 34 -5.71 11.19 -7.83
C GLU A 34 -6.67 10.33 -8.61
N ILE A 35 -7.96 10.69 -8.54
CA ILE A 35 -9.00 10.03 -9.32
C ILE A 35 -9.83 11.08 -10.05
N SER A 36 -10.53 10.66 -11.09
CA SER A 36 -11.51 11.49 -11.78
C SER A 36 -12.65 11.84 -10.83
N ASP A 37 -13.25 13.00 -11.01
CA ASP A 37 -14.45 13.40 -10.29
C ASP A 37 -15.74 12.94 -10.99
N ARG A 38 -15.62 12.15 -12.07
CA ARG A 38 -16.75 11.72 -12.88
C ARG A 38 -17.82 10.99 -12.08
N ALA A 39 -17.41 10.11 -11.16
CA ALA A 39 -18.38 9.38 -10.33
C ALA A 39 -19.15 10.29 -9.38
N ALA A 40 -18.65 11.48 -9.09
CA ALA A 40 -19.39 12.47 -8.31
C ALA A 40 -20.61 13.00 -9.09
N GLU A 41 -20.57 12.91 -10.42
CA GLU A 41 -21.69 13.30 -11.27
C GLU A 41 -22.60 12.13 -11.60
N THR A 42 -22.01 10.96 -11.88
CA THR A 42 -22.75 9.78 -12.38
C THR A 42 -23.21 8.83 -11.30
N ASP A 43 -22.54 8.83 -10.16
CA ASP A 43 -22.78 7.87 -9.07
C ASP A 43 -22.63 6.40 -9.51
N GLU A 44 -21.74 6.17 -10.50
CA GLU A 44 -21.51 4.84 -11.05
C GLU A 44 -20.10 4.33 -10.70
N LEU A 45 -20.02 3.07 -10.22
CA LEU A 45 -18.75 2.45 -9.88
C LEU A 45 -17.78 2.40 -11.06
N GLY A 46 -18.30 2.19 -12.27
CA GLY A 46 -17.47 2.11 -13.47
C GLY A 46 -16.73 3.40 -13.81
N ASP A 47 -17.10 4.52 -13.20
CA ASP A 47 -16.47 5.82 -13.42
C ASP A 47 -15.43 6.18 -12.37
N THR A 48 -15.07 5.24 -11.49
CA THR A 48 -14.11 5.47 -10.43
C THR A 48 -13.26 4.22 -10.16
N VAL A 49 -12.45 4.28 -9.11
CA VAL A 49 -11.65 3.14 -8.65
C VAL A 49 -12.48 2.31 -7.66
N ASP A 50 -12.54 1.01 -7.90
CA ASP A 50 -13.11 0.07 -6.95
C ASP A 50 -12.08 -0.18 -5.85
N TYR A 51 -12.16 0.58 -4.75
CA TYR A 51 -11.16 0.50 -3.70
C TYR A 51 -11.21 -0.81 -2.91
N ALA A 52 -12.34 -1.50 -2.88
CA ALA A 52 -12.40 -2.82 -2.25
C ALA A 52 -11.55 -3.83 -3.04
N ALA A 53 -11.70 -3.85 -4.37
CA ALA A 53 -10.89 -4.71 -5.23
C ALA A 53 -9.41 -4.31 -5.19
N LEU A 54 -9.12 -3.01 -5.17
CA LEU A 54 -7.75 -2.50 -5.08
C LEU A 54 -7.08 -2.92 -3.78
N SER A 55 -7.78 -2.78 -2.65
CA SER A 55 -7.29 -3.19 -1.34
C SER A 55 -6.93 -4.67 -1.31
N GLU A 56 -7.78 -5.53 -1.86
CA GLU A 56 -7.50 -6.96 -1.91
C GLU A 56 -6.32 -7.29 -2.82
N ARG A 57 -6.16 -6.58 -3.92
CA ARG A 57 -5.01 -6.74 -4.81
C ARG A 57 -3.71 -6.37 -4.11
N ILE A 58 -3.71 -5.28 -3.36
CA ILE A 58 -2.56 -4.84 -2.57
C ILE A 58 -2.18 -5.90 -1.55
N ARG A 59 -3.16 -6.41 -0.80
CA ARG A 59 -2.91 -7.43 0.20
C ARG A 59 -2.35 -8.70 -0.42
N ALA A 60 -2.95 -9.18 -1.50
CA ALA A 60 -2.49 -10.38 -2.20
C ALA A 60 -1.06 -10.23 -2.72
N ALA A 61 -0.72 -9.06 -3.28
CA ALA A 61 0.62 -8.79 -3.80
C ALA A 61 1.67 -8.85 -2.70
N LEU A 62 1.39 -8.23 -1.55
CA LEU A 62 2.32 -8.20 -0.42
C LEU A 62 2.50 -9.59 0.21
N VAL A 63 1.42 -10.36 0.33
CA VAL A 63 1.51 -11.73 0.86
C VAL A 63 2.36 -12.59 -0.06
N ALA A 64 2.17 -12.50 -1.37
CA ALA A 64 2.91 -13.30 -2.34
C ALA A 64 4.39 -12.92 -2.44
N ALA A 65 4.71 -11.63 -2.26
CA ALA A 65 6.05 -11.10 -2.53
C ALA A 65 7.07 -11.44 -1.44
N LYS A 66 6.65 -11.57 -0.19
CA LYS A 66 7.54 -11.83 0.94
C LYS A 66 8.76 -10.91 0.94
N CYS A 67 8.50 -9.60 0.87
CA CYS A 67 9.55 -8.59 0.75
C CYS A 67 10.49 -8.60 1.95
N LYS A 68 11.75 -8.33 1.69
CA LYS A 68 12.73 -8.12 2.76
C LYS A 68 12.69 -6.71 3.33
N MET A 69 12.44 -5.73 2.45
CA MET A 69 12.49 -4.30 2.80
C MET A 69 11.13 -3.66 2.63
N ILE A 70 10.78 -2.75 3.54
CA ILE A 70 9.53 -1.99 3.43
C ILE A 70 9.55 -1.05 2.23
N GLU A 71 10.72 -0.62 1.78
CA GLU A 71 10.88 0.17 0.55
C GLU A 71 10.38 -0.62 -0.68
N ARG A 72 10.74 -1.89 -0.75
CA ARG A 72 10.25 -2.76 -1.82
C ARG A 72 8.74 -2.95 -1.74
N ALA A 73 8.22 -3.11 -0.53
CA ALA A 73 6.78 -3.22 -0.30
C ALA A 73 6.06 -1.97 -0.80
N ALA A 74 6.57 -0.78 -0.49
CA ALA A 74 5.97 0.47 -0.93
C ALA A 74 5.93 0.58 -2.46
N ARG A 75 7.01 0.22 -3.14
CA ARG A 75 7.07 0.24 -4.59
C ARG A 75 6.09 -0.76 -5.21
N LEU A 76 6.01 -1.94 -4.61
CA LEU A 76 5.08 -2.97 -5.07
C LEU A 76 3.62 -2.51 -4.97
N VAL A 77 3.27 -1.85 -3.87
CA VAL A 77 1.95 -1.27 -3.70
C VAL A 77 1.68 -0.21 -4.78
N ALA A 78 2.64 0.67 -5.02
CA ALA A 78 2.51 1.70 -6.04
C ALA A 78 2.26 1.09 -7.42
N ASP A 79 2.91 -0.03 -7.72
CA ASP A 79 2.73 -0.73 -8.99
C ASP A 79 1.33 -1.36 -9.14
N CYS A 80 0.60 -1.56 -8.04
CA CYS A 80 -0.79 -2.02 -8.06
C CYS A 80 -1.78 -0.91 -8.39
N LEU A 81 -1.37 0.35 -8.26
CA LEU A 81 -2.27 1.50 -8.39
C LEU A 81 -2.46 1.88 -9.85
N PRO A 82 -3.62 2.47 -10.19
CA PRO A 82 -3.82 3.06 -11.51
C PRO A 82 -2.77 4.12 -11.81
N ALA A 83 -2.55 4.40 -13.09
CA ALA A 83 -1.62 5.44 -13.52
C ALA A 83 -2.05 6.80 -12.95
N GLY A 84 -1.05 7.64 -12.67
CA GLY A 84 -1.29 8.99 -12.15
C GLY A 84 -0.51 9.25 -10.86
N SER A 85 -0.78 10.39 -10.26
CA SER A 85 -0.15 10.78 -9.00
C SER A 85 -0.61 9.89 -7.86
N ALA A 86 0.31 9.45 -7.04
CA ALA A 86 0.01 8.58 -5.90
C ALA A 86 1.04 8.76 -4.80
N ARG A 87 0.61 8.51 -3.58
CA ARG A 87 1.48 8.46 -2.40
C ARG A 87 1.17 7.17 -1.65
N VAL A 88 2.21 6.40 -1.35
CA VAL A 88 2.09 5.14 -0.61
C VAL A 88 2.96 5.22 0.63
N THR A 89 2.39 4.96 1.80
CA THR A 89 3.14 4.86 3.05
C THR A 89 2.99 3.44 3.58
N VAL A 90 4.11 2.78 3.83
CA VAL A 90 4.13 1.44 4.44
C VAL A 90 4.77 1.57 5.81
N THR A 91 4.07 1.10 6.83
CA THR A 91 4.49 1.16 8.22
C THR A 91 4.63 -0.25 8.78
N LYS A 92 5.77 -0.51 9.42
CA LYS A 92 6.05 -1.76 10.12
C LYS A 92 6.25 -1.43 11.59
N SER A 93 5.44 -2.02 12.47
CA SER A 93 5.49 -1.79 13.91
C SER A 93 6.28 -2.90 14.60
N GLY A 94 6.93 -2.53 15.72
CA GLY A 94 7.56 -3.52 16.59
C GLY A 94 8.79 -4.22 16.00
N ALA A 95 9.47 -3.59 15.03
CA ALA A 95 10.65 -4.19 14.40
C ALA A 95 11.79 -4.38 15.39
N ILE A 96 11.98 -3.42 16.30
CA ILE A 96 12.97 -3.48 17.38
C ILE A 96 12.35 -2.94 18.67
N PRO A 97 12.85 -3.38 19.85
CA PRO A 97 12.15 -3.13 21.14
C PRO A 97 11.93 -1.66 21.49
N HIS A 98 12.86 -0.78 21.15
CA HIS A 98 12.78 0.63 21.54
C HIS A 98 12.22 1.52 20.42
N LEU A 99 11.79 0.95 19.31
CA LEU A 99 11.25 1.67 18.17
C LEU A 99 9.78 1.30 17.99
N LYS A 100 8.90 2.27 18.07
CA LYS A 100 7.47 2.02 17.90
C LYS A 100 7.14 1.54 16.50
N SER A 101 7.68 2.23 15.50
CA SER A 101 7.42 1.87 14.10
C SER A 101 8.48 2.47 13.20
N ALA A 102 8.62 1.88 12.03
CA ALA A 102 9.38 2.46 10.92
C ALA A 102 8.46 2.53 9.71
N SER A 103 8.55 3.60 8.94
CA SER A 103 7.74 3.75 7.75
C SER A 103 8.53 4.36 6.62
N VAL A 104 8.07 4.06 5.40
CA VAL A 104 8.58 4.70 4.19
C VAL A 104 7.40 5.26 3.42
N THR A 105 7.64 6.37 2.74
CA THR A 105 6.65 6.97 1.85
C THR A 105 7.23 7.07 0.46
N PHE A 106 6.54 6.49 -0.51
CA PHE A 106 6.89 6.55 -1.92
C PHE A 106 5.88 7.45 -2.62
N GLU A 107 6.37 8.43 -3.36
CA GLU A 107 5.52 9.34 -4.12
C GLU A 107 5.79 9.17 -5.61
N ARG A 108 4.73 9.20 -6.37
CA ARG A 108 4.77 9.16 -7.83
C ARG A 108 3.97 10.32 -8.36
N GLU A 109 4.57 11.12 -9.22
CA GLU A 109 3.89 12.22 -9.87
C GLU A 109 3.35 11.79 -11.22
N ARG A 110 2.27 12.46 -11.64
CA ARG A 110 1.71 12.23 -12.94
C ARG A 110 2.67 12.75 -14.01
N LYS A 111 3.07 11.86 -14.94
CA LYS A 111 3.85 12.27 -16.09
C LYS A 111 2.95 12.88 -17.15
N ARG A 112 3.43 13.93 -17.75
CA ARG A 112 2.75 14.60 -18.87
C ARG A 112 3.23 14.01 -20.19
#